data_661bad404d9e17da388a1d1892cd9a97
#
_entry.id   661bad404d9e17da388a1d1892cd9a97
#
_cell.length_a   1.000
_cell.length_b   1.000
_cell.length_c   1.000
_cell.angle_alpha   90.00
_cell.angle_beta   90.00
_cell.angle_gamma   90.00
#
_symmetry.space_group_name_H-M   'P 1'
#
loop_
_entity.id
_entity.type
_entity.pdbx_description
1 polymer ?
#
loop_
_entity_poly.entity_id
_entity_poly.type
_entity_poly.pdbx_seq_one_letter_code
_entity_poly.pdbx_strand_id
1 'polypeptide(L)'
;MNNDLIASPHDRELVTQLLGREPHSAFAVVVRDSNGIPVVIKNAPFLADGTPMPTLYWLCSPEALVAVSRLEAAGGVNDAEAQVDSNELEDAHRRYQAERDAYIPSGHDGPRPSGGVAGTRIGVKCLHAHYAWHLAGGDDPVGRWVAERIDGQHIEIPEGNFSRGNVAAIDIGTNSTNLLIVDHNGKTLKRQVNVTRLGQGVDKTQTLSPDAIDRTIECLAKYRELLDAFGAPRLRVVASSASRDAA
;
A
#
# COMPACT_ATOMS: atom_id res chain seq x y z
N MET A 1 1.49 -17.98 -21.66
CA MET A 1 1.95 -17.36 -20.41
C MET A 1 2.94 -16.29 -20.79
N ASN A 2 2.69 -15.02 -20.45
CA ASN A 2 3.64 -13.95 -20.71
C ASN A 2 4.90 -14.22 -19.87
N ASN A 3 5.99 -14.55 -20.55
CA ASN A 3 7.26 -14.92 -19.90
C ASN A 3 7.93 -13.72 -19.18
N ASP A 4 7.32 -12.54 -19.25
CA ASP A 4 7.89 -11.28 -18.78
C ASP A 4 7.70 -11.01 -17.28
N LEU A 5 6.89 -11.82 -16.56
CA LEU A 5 6.59 -11.66 -15.14
C LEU A 5 7.15 -12.82 -14.30
N ILE A 6 8.42 -13.19 -14.54
CA ILE A 6 9.09 -14.27 -13.82
C ILE A 6 10.25 -13.70 -13.02
N ALA A 7 10.05 -13.60 -11.70
CA ALA A 7 11.14 -13.29 -10.78
C ALA A 7 12.10 -14.49 -10.64
N SER A 8 13.40 -14.21 -10.60
CA SER A 8 14.38 -15.23 -10.22
C SER A 8 14.14 -15.72 -8.77
N PRO A 9 14.61 -16.92 -8.39
CA PRO A 9 14.53 -17.37 -7.00
C PRO A 9 15.15 -16.37 -6.01
N HIS A 10 16.26 -15.77 -6.38
CA HIS A 10 16.94 -14.74 -5.58
C HIS A 10 16.07 -13.48 -5.43
N ASP A 11 15.46 -12.99 -6.51
CA ASP A 11 14.55 -11.84 -6.45
C ASP A 11 13.32 -12.13 -5.58
N ARG A 12 12.78 -13.34 -5.67
CA ARG A 12 11.64 -13.76 -4.85
C ARG A 12 11.98 -13.70 -3.37
N GLU A 13 13.15 -14.19 -3.00
CA GLU A 13 13.64 -14.14 -1.62
C GLU A 13 13.84 -12.67 -1.15
N LEU A 14 14.54 -11.85 -1.93
CA LEU A 14 14.76 -10.45 -1.60
C LEU A 14 13.45 -9.67 -1.47
N VAL A 15 12.54 -9.80 -2.43
CA VAL A 15 11.24 -9.11 -2.38
C VAL A 15 10.41 -9.58 -1.20
N THR A 16 10.44 -10.87 -0.85
CA THR A 16 9.77 -11.41 0.33
C THR A 16 10.32 -10.77 1.61
N GLN A 17 11.63 -10.62 1.72
CA GLN A 17 12.28 -9.95 2.85
C GLN A 17 11.89 -8.47 2.94
N LEU A 18 11.96 -7.74 1.81
CA LEU A 18 11.64 -6.31 1.74
C LEU A 18 10.17 -6.03 2.08
N LEU A 19 9.24 -6.85 1.57
CA LEU A 19 7.80 -6.70 1.84
C LEU A 19 7.36 -7.29 3.18
N GLY A 20 8.21 -8.12 3.82
CA GLY A 20 7.87 -8.89 5.02
C GLY A 20 6.81 -9.98 4.79
N ARG A 21 6.53 -10.33 3.53
CA ARG A 21 5.60 -11.38 3.11
C ARG A 21 5.88 -11.81 1.68
N GLU A 22 5.57 -13.04 1.33
CA GLU A 22 5.68 -13.52 -0.04
C GLU A 22 4.58 -12.89 -0.93
N PRO A 23 4.92 -12.40 -2.13
CA PRO A 23 3.92 -12.01 -3.13
C PRO A 23 3.08 -13.21 -3.59
N HIS A 24 1.75 -13.07 -3.57
CA HIS A 24 0.82 -14.13 -3.94
C HIS A 24 0.54 -14.24 -5.45
N SER A 25 1.18 -13.40 -6.26
CA SER A 25 1.11 -13.42 -7.73
C SER A 25 2.47 -13.69 -8.35
N ALA A 26 2.50 -14.07 -9.60
CA ALA A 26 3.71 -13.98 -10.40
C ALA A 26 4.12 -12.49 -10.52
N PHE A 27 5.42 -12.22 -10.52
CA PHE A 27 5.92 -10.85 -10.65
C PHE A 27 7.32 -10.82 -11.30
N ALA A 28 7.72 -9.63 -11.76
CA ALA A 28 9.09 -9.32 -12.14
C ALA A 28 9.58 -8.08 -11.38
N VAL A 29 10.88 -8.00 -11.12
CA VAL A 29 11.52 -6.76 -10.63
C VAL A 29 11.75 -5.85 -11.83
N VAL A 30 11.16 -4.65 -11.81
CA VAL A 30 11.23 -3.70 -12.92
C VAL A 30 12.06 -2.45 -12.61
N VAL A 31 12.28 -2.15 -11.33
CA VAL A 31 13.18 -1.08 -10.90
C VAL A 31 14.07 -1.60 -9.79
N ARG A 32 15.36 -1.25 -9.87
CA ARG A 32 16.37 -1.56 -8.86
C ARG A 32 17.12 -0.29 -8.49
N ASP A 33 17.63 -0.25 -7.27
CA ASP A 33 18.56 0.78 -6.85
C ASP A 33 19.98 0.58 -7.44
N SER A 34 20.90 1.47 -7.10
CA SER A 34 22.32 1.40 -7.55
C SER A 34 23.07 0.17 -7.05
N ASN A 35 22.55 -0.53 -6.03
CA ASN A 35 23.12 -1.77 -5.48
C ASN A 35 22.46 -3.02 -6.05
N GLY A 36 21.50 -2.85 -6.97
CA GLY A 36 20.75 -3.95 -7.58
C GLY A 36 19.57 -4.45 -6.73
N ILE A 37 19.26 -3.78 -5.60
CA ILE A 37 18.16 -4.15 -4.71
C ILE A 37 16.80 -3.77 -5.35
N PRO A 38 15.78 -4.65 -5.28
CA PRO A 38 14.46 -4.36 -5.83
C PRO A 38 13.82 -3.11 -5.20
N VAL A 39 13.40 -2.17 -6.04
CA VAL A 39 12.65 -0.96 -5.65
C VAL A 39 11.20 -1.07 -6.04
N VAL A 40 10.91 -1.57 -7.24
CA VAL A 40 9.54 -1.77 -7.74
C VAL A 40 9.41 -3.13 -8.38
N ILE A 41 8.33 -3.83 -8.07
CA ILE A 41 7.91 -5.04 -8.78
C ILE A 41 6.67 -4.78 -9.62
N LYS A 42 6.57 -5.50 -10.73
CA LYS A 42 5.39 -5.57 -11.59
C LYS A 42 4.72 -6.92 -11.40
N ASN A 43 3.47 -6.92 -10.97
CA ASN A 43 2.70 -8.11 -10.63
C ASN A 43 1.86 -8.60 -11.81
N ALA A 44 1.53 -9.88 -11.82
CA ALA A 44 0.48 -10.40 -12.70
C ALA A 44 -0.91 -9.85 -12.27
N PRO A 45 -1.87 -9.76 -13.21
CA PRO A 45 -3.21 -9.25 -12.93
C PRO A 45 -4.09 -10.20 -12.10
N PHE A 46 -3.56 -11.39 -11.77
CA PHE A 46 -4.25 -12.39 -10.96
C PHE A 46 -3.32 -12.96 -9.90
N LEU A 47 -3.89 -13.28 -8.75
CA LEU A 47 -3.24 -14.12 -7.74
C LEU A 47 -3.15 -15.57 -8.21
N ALA A 48 -2.42 -16.39 -7.49
CA ALA A 48 -2.25 -17.82 -7.83
C ALA A 48 -3.57 -18.60 -7.82
N ASP A 49 -4.57 -18.14 -7.06
CA ASP A 49 -5.91 -18.73 -6.99
C ASP A 49 -6.89 -18.16 -8.04
N GLY A 50 -6.41 -17.31 -8.95
CA GLY A 50 -7.23 -16.66 -9.97
C GLY A 50 -7.98 -15.41 -9.50
N THR A 51 -7.81 -14.98 -8.24
CA THR A 51 -8.41 -13.74 -7.74
C THR A 51 -7.84 -12.53 -8.49
N PRO A 52 -8.70 -11.63 -9.01
CA PRO A 52 -8.25 -10.41 -9.70
C PRO A 52 -7.43 -9.51 -8.78
N MET A 53 -6.25 -9.06 -9.27
CA MET A 53 -5.38 -8.13 -8.59
C MET A 53 -5.23 -6.84 -9.41
N PRO A 54 -5.87 -5.73 -9.00
CA PRO A 54 -5.87 -4.49 -9.77
C PRO A 54 -4.53 -3.74 -9.73
N THR A 55 -3.70 -3.97 -8.71
CA THR A 55 -2.45 -3.23 -8.50
C THR A 55 -1.29 -3.89 -9.22
N LEU A 56 -0.94 -3.35 -10.39
CA LEU A 56 0.14 -3.85 -11.25
C LEU A 56 1.53 -3.59 -10.66
N TYR A 57 1.77 -2.44 -10.05
CA TYR A 57 3.07 -2.04 -9.51
C TYR A 57 3.06 -1.94 -7.99
N TRP A 58 4.05 -2.56 -7.34
CA TRP A 58 4.28 -2.45 -5.91
C TRP A 58 5.65 -1.87 -5.60
N LEU A 59 5.67 -0.90 -4.69
CA LEU A 59 6.88 -0.36 -4.11
C LEU A 59 7.45 -1.35 -3.08
N CYS A 60 8.75 -1.64 -3.17
CA CYS A 60 9.44 -2.60 -2.29
C CYS A 60 10.54 -1.95 -1.44
N SER A 61 11.13 -0.82 -1.90
CA SER A 61 12.18 -0.13 -1.14
C SER A 61 11.65 0.35 0.21
N PRO A 62 12.26 -0.05 1.34
CA PRO A 62 11.85 0.39 2.67
C PRO A 62 11.93 1.91 2.84
N GLU A 63 12.95 2.55 2.27
CA GLU A 63 13.15 3.99 2.34
C GLU A 63 12.01 4.73 1.60
N ALA A 64 11.71 4.30 0.38
CA ALA A 64 10.63 4.87 -0.41
C ALA A 64 9.25 4.61 0.23
N LEU A 65 9.02 3.41 0.78
CA LEU A 65 7.80 3.09 1.52
C LEU A 65 7.61 4.02 2.72
N VAL A 66 8.66 4.26 3.50
CA VAL A 66 8.61 5.17 4.65
C VAL A 66 8.34 6.61 4.21
N ALA A 67 9.02 7.09 3.16
CA ALA A 67 8.85 8.45 2.65
C ALA A 67 7.41 8.68 2.15
N VAL A 68 6.88 7.78 1.32
CA VAL A 68 5.50 7.87 0.81
C VAL A 68 4.49 7.75 1.95
N SER A 69 4.69 6.82 2.90
CA SER A 69 3.79 6.67 4.05
C SER A 69 3.72 7.93 4.91
N ARG A 70 4.84 8.64 5.07
CA ARG A 70 4.85 9.94 5.78
C ARG A 70 4.07 11.00 5.04
N LEU A 71 4.25 11.06 3.72
CA LEU A 71 3.51 12.00 2.87
C LEU A 71 2.00 11.72 2.94
N GLU A 72 1.58 10.45 2.86
CA GLU A 72 0.17 10.05 3.05
C GLU A 72 -0.35 10.44 4.43
N ALA A 73 0.42 10.18 5.49
CA ALA A 73 0.05 10.51 6.86
C ALA A 73 -0.07 12.02 7.11
N ALA A 74 0.61 12.84 6.31
CA ALA A 74 0.51 14.30 6.33
C ALA A 74 -0.69 14.86 5.53
N GLY A 75 -1.53 13.99 4.94
CA GLY A 75 -2.67 14.40 4.10
C GLY A 75 -2.39 14.39 2.60
N GLY A 76 -1.23 13.90 2.19
CA GLY A 76 -0.75 13.96 0.81
C GLY A 76 -1.65 13.34 -0.24
N VAL A 77 -2.55 12.40 0.13
CA VAL A 77 -3.55 11.84 -0.81
C VAL A 77 -4.52 12.95 -1.27
N ASN A 78 -5.08 13.69 -0.33
CA ASN A 78 -6.01 14.78 -0.64
C ASN A 78 -5.30 15.94 -1.33
N ASP A 79 -4.07 16.24 -0.91
CA ASP A 79 -3.26 17.31 -1.51
C ASP A 79 -2.91 16.99 -2.95
N ALA A 80 -2.52 15.75 -3.25
CA ALA A 80 -2.25 15.31 -4.61
C ALA A 80 -3.50 15.40 -5.49
N GLU A 81 -4.65 14.89 -5.00
CA GLU A 81 -5.91 14.95 -5.72
C GLU A 81 -6.36 16.39 -6.02
N ALA A 82 -6.13 17.32 -5.09
CA ALA A 82 -6.48 18.73 -5.27
C ALA A 82 -5.53 19.50 -6.22
N GLN A 83 -4.28 19.03 -6.38
CA GLN A 83 -3.24 19.78 -7.12
C GLN A 83 -2.96 19.23 -8.52
N VAL A 84 -3.26 17.96 -8.80
CA VAL A 84 -3.10 17.41 -10.13
C VAL A 84 -4.32 17.72 -11.01
N ASP A 85 -4.10 17.83 -12.32
CA ASP A 85 -5.21 17.99 -13.26
C ASP A 85 -6.05 16.72 -13.31
N SER A 86 -7.38 16.87 -13.14
CA SER A 86 -8.30 15.74 -13.06
C SER A 86 -8.39 14.95 -14.37
N ASN A 87 -8.29 15.61 -15.53
CA ASN A 87 -8.31 14.92 -16.83
C ASN A 87 -7.01 14.14 -17.03
N GLU A 88 -5.87 14.71 -16.64
CA GLU A 88 -4.58 14.02 -16.70
C GLU A 88 -4.59 12.78 -15.79
N LEU A 89 -5.20 12.88 -14.59
CA LEU A 89 -5.36 11.75 -13.67
C LEU A 89 -6.28 10.66 -14.24
N GLU A 90 -7.39 11.02 -14.88
CA GLU A 90 -8.26 10.05 -15.57
C GLU A 90 -7.52 9.36 -16.72
N ASP A 91 -6.74 10.10 -17.50
CA ASP A 91 -5.92 9.56 -18.58
C ASP A 91 -4.84 8.59 -18.02
N ALA A 92 -4.23 8.92 -16.91
CA ALA A 92 -3.31 8.04 -16.22
C ALA A 92 -3.99 6.74 -15.78
N HIS A 93 -5.18 6.80 -15.20
CA HIS A 93 -5.94 5.60 -14.85
C HIS A 93 -6.26 4.74 -16.08
N ARG A 94 -6.61 5.32 -17.20
CA ARG A 94 -6.87 4.58 -18.46
C ARG A 94 -5.60 3.92 -18.99
N ARG A 95 -4.47 4.63 -19.01
CA ARG A 95 -3.17 4.07 -19.44
C ARG A 95 -2.74 2.90 -18.55
N TYR A 96 -2.84 3.07 -17.23
CA TYR A 96 -2.50 2.02 -16.27
C TYR A 96 -3.39 0.79 -16.43
N GLN A 97 -4.69 0.99 -16.59
CA GLN A 97 -5.64 -0.10 -16.83
C GLN A 97 -5.30 -0.85 -18.12
N ALA A 98 -5.05 -0.14 -19.22
CA ALA A 98 -4.70 -0.76 -20.50
C ALA A 98 -3.41 -1.57 -20.39
N GLU A 99 -2.39 -1.04 -19.71
CA GLU A 99 -1.13 -1.73 -19.46
C GLU A 99 -1.35 -3.02 -18.64
N ARG A 100 -2.11 -2.95 -17.54
CA ARG A 100 -2.44 -4.13 -16.74
C ARG A 100 -3.21 -5.17 -17.54
N ASP A 101 -4.22 -4.74 -18.27
CA ASP A 101 -5.14 -5.63 -18.97
C ASP A 101 -4.47 -6.34 -20.16
N ALA A 102 -3.35 -5.79 -20.68
CA ALA A 102 -2.50 -6.46 -21.66
C ALA A 102 -1.85 -7.77 -21.16
N TYR A 103 -1.74 -7.95 -19.85
CA TYR A 103 -1.25 -9.17 -19.22
C TYR A 103 -2.36 -10.20 -18.93
N ILE A 104 -3.62 -9.88 -19.18
CA ILE A 104 -4.74 -10.82 -19.04
C ILE A 104 -4.66 -11.84 -20.21
N PRO A 105 -4.64 -13.17 -19.91
CA PRO A 105 -4.58 -14.16 -20.95
C PRO A 105 -5.76 -14.03 -21.94
N SER A 106 -5.47 -14.19 -23.24
CA SER A 106 -6.51 -14.29 -24.27
C SER A 106 -7.40 -15.50 -23.98
N GLY A 107 -8.71 -15.28 -23.86
CA GLY A 107 -9.68 -16.35 -23.50
C GLY A 107 -9.96 -16.45 -22.00
N HIS A 108 -9.51 -15.49 -21.19
CA HIS A 108 -9.91 -15.44 -19.78
C HIS A 108 -11.40 -15.10 -19.65
N ASP A 109 -12.19 -16.03 -19.09
CA ASP A 109 -13.65 -15.91 -18.98
C ASP A 109 -14.11 -15.48 -17.56
N GLY A 110 -13.19 -15.45 -16.59
CA GLY A 110 -13.48 -15.13 -15.20
C GLY A 110 -13.56 -13.64 -14.89
N PRO A 111 -13.76 -13.27 -13.62
CA PRO A 111 -13.70 -11.90 -13.16
C PRO A 111 -12.37 -11.25 -13.52
N ARG A 112 -12.40 -9.98 -13.97
CA ARG A 112 -11.20 -9.23 -14.34
C ARG A 112 -10.90 -8.16 -13.29
N PRO A 113 -9.61 -7.81 -13.08
CA PRO A 113 -9.28 -6.66 -12.27
C PRO A 113 -9.87 -5.39 -12.90
N SER A 114 -10.35 -4.47 -12.06
CA SER A 114 -11.03 -3.25 -12.51
C SER A 114 -10.35 -2.00 -11.96
N GLY A 115 -10.70 -0.85 -12.53
CA GLY A 115 -10.16 0.46 -12.15
C GLY A 115 -8.75 0.69 -12.67
N GLY A 116 -8.24 1.90 -12.44
CA GLY A 116 -6.91 2.35 -12.78
C GLY A 116 -5.89 2.05 -11.68
N VAL A 117 -5.05 3.04 -11.36
CA VAL A 117 -4.00 2.92 -10.33
C VAL A 117 -4.62 2.54 -8.98
N ALA A 118 -4.03 1.57 -8.29
CA ALA A 118 -4.54 1.01 -7.03
C ALA A 118 -5.97 0.46 -7.10
N GLY A 119 -6.52 0.22 -8.31
CA GLY A 119 -7.88 -0.27 -8.52
C GLY A 119 -8.97 0.78 -8.27
N THR A 120 -8.62 2.07 -8.16
CA THR A 120 -9.61 3.13 -8.06
C THR A 120 -10.19 3.48 -9.42
N ARG A 121 -11.40 4.01 -9.42
CA ARG A 121 -12.07 4.49 -10.65
C ARG A 121 -11.96 6.00 -10.79
N ILE A 122 -11.91 6.71 -9.68
CA ILE A 122 -11.89 8.18 -9.62
C ILE A 122 -10.94 8.59 -8.48
N GLY A 123 -10.21 9.68 -8.67
CA GLY A 123 -9.37 10.29 -7.66
C GLY A 123 -8.14 9.48 -7.28
N VAL A 124 -7.55 9.81 -6.15
CA VAL A 124 -6.29 9.22 -5.63
C VAL A 124 -6.58 8.33 -4.44
N LYS A 125 -6.29 7.04 -4.55
CA LYS A 125 -6.49 6.08 -3.46
C LYS A 125 -5.25 5.87 -2.61
N CYS A 126 -4.07 5.83 -3.24
CA CYS A 126 -2.83 5.44 -2.59
C CYS A 126 -1.62 6.02 -3.35
N LEU A 127 -0.82 6.83 -2.68
CA LEU A 127 0.38 7.41 -3.28
C LEU A 127 1.44 6.36 -3.62
N HIS A 128 1.53 5.26 -2.87
CA HIS A 128 2.50 4.19 -3.11
C HIS A 128 2.33 3.56 -4.49
N ALA A 129 1.10 3.32 -4.94
CA ALA A 129 0.84 2.71 -6.23
C ALA A 129 1.15 3.66 -7.40
N HIS A 130 0.81 4.94 -7.25
CA HIS A 130 1.15 6.00 -8.19
C HIS A 130 2.67 6.18 -8.30
N TYR A 131 3.35 6.28 -7.16
CA TYR A 131 4.80 6.46 -7.15
C TYR A 131 5.54 5.24 -7.69
N ALA A 132 5.10 4.02 -7.38
CA ALA A 132 5.68 2.80 -7.93
C ALA A 132 5.58 2.75 -9.46
N TRP A 133 4.42 3.12 -10.02
CA TRP A 133 4.26 3.18 -11.47
C TRP A 133 5.12 4.26 -12.10
N HIS A 134 5.18 5.46 -11.50
CA HIS A 134 6.07 6.53 -11.95
C HIS A 134 7.54 6.11 -11.99
N LEU A 135 8.05 5.47 -10.93
CA LEU A 135 9.42 4.94 -10.89
C LEU A 135 9.68 3.88 -11.97
N ALA A 136 8.65 3.13 -12.35
CA ALA A 136 8.72 2.15 -13.44
C ALA A 136 8.60 2.78 -14.85
N GLY A 137 8.61 4.12 -14.96
CA GLY A 137 8.50 4.86 -16.21
C GLY A 137 7.07 5.19 -16.64
N GLY A 138 6.10 4.97 -15.77
CA GLY A 138 4.70 5.34 -16.02
C GLY A 138 4.50 6.86 -16.03
N ASP A 139 3.72 7.33 -16.99
CA ASP A 139 3.33 8.74 -17.05
C ASP A 139 2.14 8.98 -16.10
N ASP A 140 2.48 9.29 -14.85
CA ASP A 140 1.55 9.43 -13.73
C ASP A 140 1.71 10.81 -13.07
N PRO A 141 0.69 11.69 -13.13
CA PRO A 141 0.77 13.03 -12.55
C PRO A 141 0.91 12.99 -11.02
N VAL A 142 0.26 12.04 -10.35
CA VAL A 142 0.39 11.86 -8.91
C VAL A 142 1.77 11.31 -8.55
N GLY A 143 2.29 10.37 -9.34
CA GLY A 143 3.64 9.83 -9.14
C GLY A 143 4.71 10.92 -9.29
N ARG A 144 4.58 11.83 -10.28
CA ARG A 144 5.44 13.02 -10.40
C ARG A 144 5.31 13.96 -9.20
N TRP A 145 4.07 14.23 -8.78
CA TRP A 145 3.79 15.05 -7.60
C TRP A 145 4.44 14.50 -6.32
N VAL A 146 4.46 13.17 -6.16
CA VAL A 146 5.13 12.47 -5.06
C VAL A 146 6.65 12.61 -5.17
N ALA A 147 7.23 12.36 -6.36
CA ALA A 147 8.67 12.45 -6.60
C ALA A 147 9.23 13.83 -6.20
N GLU A 148 8.58 14.91 -6.66
CA GLU A 148 8.98 16.29 -6.33
C GLU A 148 9.03 16.57 -4.81
N ARG A 149 8.24 15.86 -4.02
CA ARG A 149 8.14 16.07 -2.57
C ARG A 149 9.02 15.13 -1.76
N ILE A 150 9.40 13.99 -2.32
CA ILE A 150 10.30 13.03 -1.67
C ILE A 150 11.76 13.39 -1.96
N ASP A 151 12.11 13.73 -3.19
CA ASP A 151 13.49 14.06 -3.59
C ASP A 151 14.02 15.37 -2.98
N GLY A 152 13.12 16.27 -2.56
CA GLY A 152 13.46 17.52 -1.85
C GLY A 152 13.50 17.41 -0.32
N GLN A 153 13.08 16.28 0.23
CA GLN A 153 13.06 16.04 1.66
C GLN A 153 14.22 15.11 2.07
N HIS A 154 15.38 15.69 2.43
CA HIS A 154 16.04 15.24 3.64
C HIS A 154 15.00 15.45 4.75
N ILE A 155 14.13 14.45 4.93
CA ILE A 155 13.27 14.44 6.10
C ILE A 155 14.24 14.22 7.26
N GLU A 156 14.67 15.30 7.87
CA GLU A 156 15.15 15.23 9.23
C GLU A 156 14.07 14.46 9.96
N ILE A 157 14.39 13.21 10.29
CA ILE A 157 13.64 12.48 11.31
C ILE A 157 13.77 13.44 12.49
N PRO A 158 12.69 14.11 12.95
CA PRO A 158 12.82 14.80 14.21
C PRO A 158 13.41 13.71 15.09
N GLU A 159 14.57 13.96 15.70
CA GLU A 159 15.07 13.15 16.78
C GLU A 159 13.96 13.21 17.83
N GLY A 160 12.89 12.48 17.56
CA GLY A 160 11.84 12.24 18.50
C GLY A 160 12.58 11.62 19.65
N ASN A 161 12.54 12.29 20.76
CA ASN A 161 13.13 11.85 21.99
C ASN A 161 12.48 10.47 22.34
N PHE A 162 12.93 9.42 21.64
CA PHE A 162 12.54 8.02 21.87
C PHE A 162 13.09 7.49 23.19
N SER A 163 13.65 8.42 24.00
CA SER A 163 14.40 8.11 25.20
C SER A 163 13.58 7.48 26.32
N ARG A 164 12.28 7.25 26.18
CA ARG A 164 11.48 6.61 27.25
C ARG A 164 10.32 5.78 26.72
N GLY A 165 10.52 4.46 26.62
CA GLY A 165 9.48 3.46 26.45
C GLY A 165 9.19 3.03 25.01
N ASN A 166 8.42 1.95 24.87
CA ASN A 166 7.99 1.42 23.60
C ASN A 166 6.95 2.34 22.94
N VAL A 167 6.89 2.31 21.62
CA VAL A 167 5.89 3.04 20.83
C VAL A 167 5.14 2.09 19.92
N ALA A 168 3.90 2.42 19.61
CA ALA A 168 3.05 1.59 18.78
C ALA A 168 2.34 2.40 17.68
N ALA A 169 2.06 1.72 16.58
CA ALA A 169 1.19 2.22 15.52
C ALA A 169 0.13 1.17 15.19
N ILE A 170 -1.10 1.63 14.98
CA ILE A 170 -2.19 0.82 14.42
C ILE A 170 -2.63 1.48 13.12
N ASP A 171 -2.69 0.67 12.07
CA ASP A 171 -3.24 1.05 10.77
C ASP A 171 -4.52 0.26 10.53
N ILE A 172 -5.65 0.97 10.43
CA ILE A 172 -6.98 0.39 10.18
C ILE A 172 -7.26 0.52 8.68
N GLY A 173 -6.87 -0.50 7.93
CA GLY A 173 -7.04 -0.57 6.48
C GLY A 173 -8.42 -1.08 6.05
N THR A 174 -8.70 -0.95 4.77
CA THR A 174 -9.95 -1.46 4.14
C THR A 174 -10.11 -2.98 4.33
N ASN A 175 -9.03 -3.75 4.23
CA ASN A 175 -9.06 -5.20 4.35
C ASN A 175 -8.50 -5.73 5.67
N SER A 176 -7.51 -5.06 6.23
CA SER A 176 -6.79 -5.54 7.41
C SER A 176 -6.50 -4.42 8.39
N THR A 177 -6.44 -4.76 9.66
CA THR A 177 -5.97 -3.89 10.72
C THR A 177 -4.60 -4.40 11.19
N ASN A 178 -3.61 -3.51 11.17
CA ASN A 178 -2.21 -3.83 11.43
C ASN A 178 -1.75 -3.19 12.74
N LEU A 179 -0.96 -3.93 13.54
CA LEU A 179 -0.30 -3.43 14.73
C LEU A 179 1.21 -3.56 14.57
N LEU A 180 1.93 -2.50 14.90
CA LEU A 180 3.39 -2.51 15.06
C LEU A 180 3.74 -1.93 16.43
N ILE A 181 4.59 -2.64 17.18
CA ILE A 181 5.19 -2.15 18.43
C ILE A 181 6.70 -2.21 18.26
N VAL A 182 7.38 -1.11 18.54
CA VAL A 182 8.85 -1.01 18.49
C VAL A 182 9.38 -0.49 19.82
N ASP A 183 10.63 -0.88 20.16
CA ASP A 183 11.35 -0.30 21.29
C ASP A 183 11.91 1.10 20.97
N HIS A 184 12.58 1.68 21.95
CA HIS A 184 13.19 3.01 21.83
C HIS A 184 14.31 3.11 20.78
N ASN A 185 14.83 1.96 20.29
CA ASN A 185 15.83 1.88 19.23
C ASN A 185 15.22 1.58 17.86
N GLY A 186 13.88 1.53 17.75
CA GLY A 186 13.19 1.17 16.53
C GLY A 186 13.15 -0.33 16.22
N LYS A 187 13.63 -1.20 17.12
CA LYS A 187 13.56 -2.65 16.94
C LYS A 187 12.12 -3.12 17.12
N THR A 188 11.61 -3.87 16.15
CA THR A 188 10.28 -4.47 16.21
C THR A 188 10.18 -5.48 17.36
N LEU A 189 9.27 -5.19 18.29
CA LEU A 189 8.92 -6.08 19.41
C LEU A 189 7.71 -6.95 19.05
N LYS A 190 6.74 -6.39 18.35
CA LYS A 190 5.54 -7.09 17.89
C LYS A 190 5.05 -6.51 16.58
N ARG A 191 4.70 -7.38 15.66
CA ARG A 191 3.94 -7.05 14.45
C ARG A 191 2.79 -8.04 14.33
N GLN A 192 1.59 -7.53 14.08
CA GLN A 192 0.39 -8.36 13.91
C GLN A 192 -0.51 -7.77 12.83
N VAL A 193 -1.07 -8.65 12.01
CA VAL A 193 -2.01 -8.31 10.95
C VAL A 193 -3.27 -9.15 11.15
N ASN A 194 -4.42 -8.51 11.18
CA ASN A 194 -5.72 -9.19 11.25
C ASN A 194 -6.60 -8.74 10.09
N VAL A 195 -7.24 -9.68 9.43
CA VAL A 195 -8.17 -9.41 8.33
C VAL A 195 -9.54 -9.02 8.92
N THR A 196 -9.85 -7.73 8.96
CA THR A 196 -11.10 -7.18 9.52
C THR A 196 -12.13 -6.88 8.44
N ARG A 197 -11.68 -6.63 7.19
CA ARG A 197 -12.53 -6.29 6.04
C ARG A 197 -13.49 -5.13 6.33
N LEU A 198 -12.96 -4.07 6.96
CA LEU A 198 -13.77 -2.90 7.35
C LEU A 198 -14.48 -2.28 6.15
N GLY A 199 -13.84 -2.24 4.98
CA GLY A 199 -14.42 -1.70 3.75
C GLY A 199 -15.32 -2.65 2.98
N GLN A 200 -15.71 -3.80 3.54
CA GLN A 200 -16.55 -4.75 2.82
C GLN A 200 -17.91 -4.15 2.49
N GLY A 201 -18.18 -3.97 1.20
CA GLY A 201 -19.47 -3.45 0.71
C GLY A 201 -19.57 -1.92 0.63
N VAL A 202 -18.60 -1.15 1.15
CA VAL A 202 -18.62 0.33 1.15
C VAL A 202 -18.76 0.89 -0.28
N ASP A 203 -18.11 0.31 -1.26
CA ASP A 203 -18.22 0.74 -2.67
C ASP A 203 -19.66 0.73 -3.20
N LYS A 204 -20.56 -0.06 -2.61
CA LYS A 204 -21.96 -0.19 -3.02
C LYS A 204 -22.92 0.59 -2.13
N THR A 205 -22.64 0.63 -0.84
CA THR A 205 -23.56 1.15 0.18
C THR A 205 -23.17 2.52 0.69
N GLN A 206 -21.91 2.93 0.47
CA GLN A 206 -21.27 4.11 1.06
C GLN A 206 -21.36 4.15 2.60
N THR A 207 -21.56 3.00 3.23
CA THR A 207 -21.60 2.85 4.68
C THR A 207 -20.82 1.65 5.13
N LEU A 208 -20.25 1.72 6.35
CA LEU A 208 -19.63 0.58 7.00
C LEU A 208 -20.70 -0.38 7.49
N SER A 209 -20.55 -1.67 7.24
CA SER A 209 -21.49 -2.66 7.78
C SER A 209 -21.27 -2.86 9.27
N PRO A 210 -22.34 -3.04 10.10
CA PRO A 210 -22.21 -3.32 11.52
C PRO A 210 -21.26 -4.46 11.84
N ASP A 211 -21.36 -5.58 11.12
CA ASP A 211 -20.47 -6.75 11.30
C ASP A 211 -19.00 -6.44 11.05
N ALA A 212 -18.69 -5.54 10.09
CA ALA A 212 -17.32 -5.14 9.83
C ALA A 212 -16.77 -4.20 10.90
N ILE A 213 -17.63 -3.35 11.46
CA ILE A 213 -17.30 -2.50 12.60
C ILE A 213 -17.01 -3.40 13.82
N ASP A 214 -17.88 -4.35 14.14
CA ASP A 214 -17.72 -5.24 15.28
C ASP A 214 -16.41 -6.04 15.19
N ARG A 215 -16.13 -6.66 14.04
CA ARG A 215 -14.84 -7.36 13.83
C ARG A 215 -13.64 -6.46 14.03
N THR A 216 -13.75 -5.19 13.64
CA THR A 216 -12.64 -4.24 13.80
C THR A 216 -12.48 -3.84 15.25
N ILE A 217 -13.58 -3.62 15.99
CA ILE A 217 -13.57 -3.30 17.43
C ILE A 217 -12.98 -4.48 18.23
N GLU A 218 -13.39 -5.71 17.94
CA GLU A 218 -12.82 -6.90 18.59
C GLU A 218 -11.30 -7.02 18.32
N CYS A 219 -10.86 -6.71 17.10
CA CYS A 219 -9.45 -6.68 16.77
C CYS A 219 -8.69 -5.62 17.58
N LEU A 220 -9.25 -4.42 17.70
CA LEU A 220 -8.65 -3.33 18.47
C LEU A 220 -8.61 -3.63 19.98
N ALA A 221 -9.61 -4.33 20.51
CA ALA A 221 -9.60 -4.79 21.89
C ALA A 221 -8.41 -5.73 22.17
N LYS A 222 -8.16 -6.71 21.28
CA LYS A 222 -6.98 -7.59 21.38
C LYS A 222 -5.66 -6.82 21.24
N TYR A 223 -5.63 -5.78 20.40
CA TYR A 223 -4.44 -4.94 20.26
C TYR A 223 -4.20 -4.11 21.53
N ARG A 224 -5.25 -3.68 22.22
CA ARG A 224 -5.13 -2.99 23.51
C ARG A 224 -4.42 -3.87 24.54
N GLU A 225 -4.80 -5.13 24.65
CA GLU A 225 -4.13 -6.08 25.56
C GLU A 225 -2.62 -6.22 25.24
N LEU A 226 -2.28 -6.26 23.94
CA LEU A 226 -0.88 -6.30 23.52
C LEU A 226 -0.14 -4.99 23.86
N LEU A 227 -0.76 -3.84 23.65
CA LEU A 227 -0.17 -2.54 23.99
C LEU A 227 0.15 -2.45 25.48
N ASP A 228 -0.76 -2.91 26.32
CA ASP A 228 -0.60 -2.94 27.77
C ASP A 228 0.52 -3.93 28.16
N ALA A 229 0.54 -5.14 27.57
CA ALA A 229 1.55 -6.16 27.83
C ALA A 229 2.98 -5.73 27.42
N PHE A 230 3.11 -4.97 26.34
CA PHE A 230 4.41 -4.45 25.88
C PHE A 230 4.77 -3.09 26.46
N GLY A 231 3.91 -2.50 27.31
CA GLY A 231 4.16 -1.20 27.92
C GLY A 231 4.36 -0.10 26.88
N ALA A 232 3.51 -0.02 25.87
CA ALA A 232 3.59 0.95 24.77
C ALA A 232 2.64 2.15 25.03
N PRO A 233 3.04 3.13 25.84
CA PRO A 233 2.15 4.24 26.25
C PRO A 233 1.91 5.26 25.13
N ARG A 234 2.73 5.26 24.11
CA ARG A 234 2.59 6.14 22.94
C ARG A 234 2.05 5.34 21.77
N LEU A 235 0.84 5.67 21.35
CA LEU A 235 0.12 5.03 20.27
C LEU A 235 -0.28 6.05 19.22
N ARG A 236 -0.01 5.74 17.95
CA ARG A 236 -0.62 6.42 16.80
C ARG A 236 -1.58 5.45 16.11
N VAL A 237 -2.80 5.91 15.87
CA VAL A 237 -3.79 5.18 15.08
C VAL A 237 -4.07 5.97 13.82
N VAL A 238 -4.05 5.29 12.69
CA VAL A 238 -4.43 5.83 11.39
C VAL A 238 -5.52 4.94 10.79
N ALA A 239 -6.45 5.55 10.07
CA ALA A 239 -7.49 4.83 9.34
C ALA A 239 -7.45 5.24 7.87
N SER A 240 -7.61 4.26 6.99
CA SER A 240 -7.48 4.44 5.54
C SER A 240 -8.84 4.69 4.85
N SER A 241 -8.88 4.52 3.53
CA SER A 241 -9.99 4.91 2.65
C SER A 241 -11.38 4.46 3.10
N ALA A 242 -11.54 3.24 3.62
CA ALA A 242 -12.86 2.74 4.01
C ALA A 242 -13.59 3.61 5.04
N SER A 243 -12.85 4.16 6.03
CA SER A 243 -13.43 5.05 7.04
C SER A 243 -13.63 6.48 6.53
N ARG A 244 -12.98 6.85 5.43
CA ARG A 244 -13.13 8.14 4.77
C ARG A 244 -14.26 8.12 3.74
N ASP A 245 -14.44 6.98 3.05
CA ASP A 245 -15.39 6.79 1.96
C ASP A 245 -16.79 6.37 2.46
N ALA A 246 -16.93 6.10 3.76
CA ALA A 246 -18.20 5.85 4.42
C ALA A 246 -18.79 7.18 4.90
N ALA A 247 -20.01 7.49 4.45
CA ALA A 247 -20.76 8.66 4.86
C ALA A 247 -21.47 8.45 6.22
#